data_53da456869bf99d69d0029cc801aae1c
#
_entry.id   53da456869bf99d69d0029cc801aae1c
#
_cell.length_a   1.000
_cell.length_b   1.000
_cell.length_c   1.000
_cell.angle_alpha   90.00
_cell.angle_beta   90.00
_cell.angle_gamma   90.00
#
_symmetry.space_group_name_H-M   'P 1'
#
loop_
_entity.id
_entity.type
_entity.pdbx_description
1 polymer ?
#
loop_
_entity_poly.entity_id
_entity_poly.type
_entity_poly.pdbx_seq_one_letter_code
_entity_poly.pdbx_strand_id
1 'polypeptide(L)' 'MPNEVQLTLRLPADLVERVDALVPVIDRHPELMAYGRISRAGIMRLALADGIQRLEKRAAAAEAEED' A
#
# COMPACT_ATOMS: atom_id res chain seq x y z
N MET A 1 3.75 -2.08 22.92
CA MET A 1 2.86 -0.97 22.54
C MET A 1 2.62 -1.00 21.05
N PRO A 2 1.39 -1.06 20.63
CA PRO A 2 1.14 -0.98 19.20
C PRO A 2 1.48 0.42 18.68
N ASN A 3 2.13 0.45 17.55
CA ASN A 3 2.46 1.70 16.87
C ASN A 3 1.45 2.03 15.79
N GLU A 4 0.29 1.41 15.86
CA GLU A 4 -0.71 1.57 14.83
C GLU A 4 -1.60 2.75 15.14
N VAL A 5 -1.87 3.54 14.11
CA VAL A 5 -2.80 4.65 14.18
C VAL A 5 -4.00 4.30 13.33
N GLN A 6 -5.19 4.47 13.89
CA GLN A 6 -6.41 4.20 13.14
C GLN A 6 -6.80 5.42 12.35
N LEU A 7 -6.95 5.25 11.04
CA LEU A 7 -7.34 6.32 10.14
C LEU A 7 -8.57 5.92 9.36
N THR A 8 -9.42 6.89 9.09
CA THR A 8 -10.57 6.70 8.21
C THR A 8 -10.28 7.43 6.91
N LEU A 9 -10.42 6.72 5.80
CA LEU A 9 -10.03 7.23 4.51
C LEU A 9 -11.10 6.87 3.47
N ARG A 10 -11.48 7.84 2.66
CA ARG A 10 -12.38 7.59 1.54
C ARG A 10 -11.55 7.28 0.31
N LEU A 11 -11.87 6.17 -0.34
CA LEU A 11 -11.15 5.73 -1.53
C LEU A 11 -12.11 5.60 -2.70
N PRO A 12 -11.65 5.89 -3.91
CA PRO A 12 -12.45 5.59 -5.09
C PRO A 12 -12.80 4.11 -5.15
N ALA A 13 -14.01 3.82 -5.59
CA ALA A 13 -14.49 2.44 -5.62
C ALA A 13 -13.61 1.55 -6.50
N ASP A 14 -13.09 2.09 -7.60
CA ASP A 14 -12.25 1.32 -8.51
C ASP A 14 -10.94 0.88 -7.85
N LEU A 15 -10.39 1.69 -6.96
CA LEU A 15 -9.18 1.30 -6.23
C LEU A 15 -9.47 0.14 -5.29
N VAL A 16 -10.62 0.19 -4.61
CA VAL A 16 -11.02 -0.89 -3.72
C VAL A 16 -11.24 -2.18 -4.51
N GLU A 17 -11.86 -2.09 -5.67
CA GLU A 17 -12.06 -3.25 -6.54
C GLU A 17 -10.72 -3.85 -6.98
N ARG A 18 -9.75 -3.01 -7.30
CA ARG A 18 -8.43 -3.48 -7.70
C ARG A 18 -7.71 -4.18 -6.56
N VAL A 19 -7.86 -3.66 -5.34
CA VAL A 19 -7.29 -4.32 -4.16
C VAL A 19 -7.96 -5.69 -3.95
N ASP A 20 -9.29 -5.73 -4.05
CA ASP A 20 -10.01 -6.99 -3.87
C ASP A 20 -9.63 -8.02 -4.92
N ALA A 21 -9.36 -7.58 -6.14
CA ALA A 21 -8.93 -8.48 -7.22
C ALA A 21 -7.55 -9.08 -6.93
N LEU A 22 -6.72 -8.39 -6.15
CA LEU A 22 -5.39 -8.87 -5.81
C LEU A 22 -5.40 -9.94 -4.72
N VAL A 23 -6.46 -10.00 -3.91
CA VAL A 23 -6.51 -10.95 -2.80
C VAL A 23 -6.28 -12.39 -3.27
N PRO A 24 -7.03 -12.92 -4.26
CA PRO A 24 -6.78 -14.29 -4.70
C PRO A 24 -5.44 -14.48 -5.40
N VAL A 25 -4.93 -13.44 -6.05
CA VAL A 25 -3.63 -13.52 -6.73
C VAL A 25 -2.52 -13.66 -5.68
N ILE A 26 -2.53 -12.80 -4.67
CA ILE A 26 -1.50 -12.84 -3.62
C ILE A 26 -1.65 -14.10 -2.78
N ASP A 27 -2.87 -14.60 -2.63
CA ASP A 27 -3.07 -15.87 -1.92
C ASP A 27 -2.35 -17.02 -2.62
N ARG A 28 -2.23 -16.96 -3.96
CA ARG A 28 -1.47 -17.96 -4.71
C ARG A 28 0.03 -17.68 -4.74
N HIS A 29 0.43 -16.47 -4.38
CA HIS A 29 1.83 -16.06 -4.38
C HIS A 29 2.15 -15.35 -3.06
N PRO A 30 2.12 -16.08 -1.94
CA PRO A 30 2.26 -15.46 -0.62
C PRO A 30 3.60 -14.75 -0.42
N GLU A 31 4.59 -15.07 -1.23
CA GLU A 31 5.88 -14.39 -1.15
C GLU A 31 5.78 -12.90 -1.49
N LEU A 32 4.70 -12.49 -2.15
CA LEU A 32 4.49 -11.07 -2.46
C LEU A 32 4.09 -10.27 -1.24
N MET A 33 3.62 -10.96 -0.20
CA MET A 33 3.18 -10.31 1.02
C MET A 33 4.34 -10.25 1.99
N ALA A 34 4.92 -9.07 2.16
CA ALA A 34 6.11 -8.92 2.99
C ALA A 34 5.80 -9.18 4.47
N TYR A 35 4.62 -8.83 4.90
CA TYR A 35 4.20 -9.01 6.29
C TYR A 35 2.69 -8.84 6.38
N GLY A 36 2.11 -9.39 7.45
CA GLY A 36 0.69 -9.26 7.70
C GLY A 36 -0.11 -10.35 7.04
N ARG A 37 -1.41 -10.19 7.07
CA ARG A 37 -2.36 -11.17 6.56
C ARG A 37 -2.73 -10.85 5.13
N ILE A 38 -3.02 -11.90 4.38
CA ILE A 38 -3.54 -11.76 3.02
C ILE A 38 -5.03 -11.47 3.12
N SER A 39 -5.36 -10.20 3.10
CA SER A 39 -6.73 -9.69 3.23
C SER A 39 -6.78 -8.34 2.56
N ARG A 40 -7.99 -7.80 2.41
CA ARG A 40 -8.14 -6.44 1.87
C ARG A 40 -7.28 -5.45 2.66
N ALA A 41 -7.40 -5.47 3.99
CA ALA A 41 -6.66 -4.55 4.83
C ALA A 41 -5.15 -4.78 4.73
N GLY A 42 -4.72 -6.04 4.71
CA GLY A 42 -3.31 -6.37 4.59
C GLY A 42 -2.73 -5.90 3.28
N ILE A 43 -3.44 -6.10 2.18
CA ILE A 43 -2.99 -5.66 0.87
C ILE A 43 -2.96 -4.13 0.79
N MET A 44 -3.93 -3.47 1.40
CA MET A 44 -3.93 -2.01 1.45
C MET A 44 -2.72 -1.47 2.20
N ARG A 45 -2.36 -2.10 3.32
CA ARG A 45 -1.17 -1.70 4.08
C ARG A 45 0.10 -1.89 3.25
N LEU A 46 0.18 -3.02 2.56
CA LEU A 46 1.33 -3.29 1.69
C LEU A 46 1.40 -2.26 0.57
N ALA A 47 0.27 -1.97 -0.06
CA ALA A 47 0.22 -1.00 -1.15
C ALA A 47 0.60 0.39 -0.67
N LEU A 48 0.15 0.78 0.52
CA LEU A 48 0.51 2.08 1.09
C LEU A 48 2.01 2.16 1.36
N ALA A 49 2.57 1.12 1.97
CA ALA A 49 4.01 1.12 2.26
C ALA A 49 4.83 1.21 0.99
N ASP A 50 4.44 0.43 -0.02
CA ASP A 50 5.13 0.42 -1.31
C ASP A 50 4.98 1.77 -2.02
N GLY A 51 3.75 2.31 -2.02
CA GLY A 51 3.47 3.57 -2.67
C GLY A 51 4.17 4.75 -2.01
N ILE A 52 4.26 4.73 -0.69
CA ILE A 52 4.93 5.79 0.05
C ILE A 52 6.41 5.81 -0.30
N GLN A 53 7.06 4.66 -0.38
CA GLN A 53 8.47 4.60 -0.77
C GLN A 53 8.68 5.23 -2.15
N ARG A 54 7.81 4.95 -3.08
CA ARG A 54 7.90 5.50 -4.44
C ARG A 54 7.69 7.01 -4.43
N LEU A 55 6.72 7.47 -3.64
CA LEU A 55 6.46 8.91 -3.53
C LEU A 55 7.63 9.63 -2.87
N GLU A 56 8.24 9.02 -1.85
CA GLU A 56 9.39 9.61 -1.20
C GLU A 56 10.55 9.79 -2.18
N LYS A 57 10.78 8.81 -3.04
CA LYS A 57 11.82 8.90 -4.05
C LYS A 57 11.53 10.01 -5.05
N ARG A 58 10.29 10.11 -5.48
CA ARG A 58 9.90 11.17 -6.44
C ARG A 58 9.96 12.54 -5.79
N ALA A 59 9.55 12.63 -4.52
CA ALA A 59 9.61 13.88 -3.80
C ALA A 59 11.05 14.34 -3.62
N ALA A 60 11.95 13.42 -3.28
CA ALA A 60 13.36 13.75 -3.13
C ALA A 60 13.95 14.24 -4.45
N ALA A 61 13.57 13.61 -5.56
CA ALA A 61 14.04 14.04 -6.87
C ALA A 61 13.51 15.43 -7.23
N ALA A 62 12.25 15.70 -6.90
CA ALA A 62 11.65 17.01 -7.17
C ALA A 62 12.31 18.10 -6.35
N GLU A 63 12.61 17.81 -5.06
CA GLU A 63 13.29 18.76 -4.20
C GLU A 63 14.70 19.05 -4.71
N ALA A 64 15.38 18.04 -5.21
CA ALA A 64 16.73 18.22 -5.74
C ALA A 64 16.75 19.10 -6.98
N GLU A 65 15.64 19.17 -7.71
CA GLU A 65 15.55 19.98 -8.93
C GLU A 65 15.15 21.41 -8.67
N GLU A 66 14.86 21.75 -7.43
CA GLU A 66 14.32 23.06 -7.09
C GLU A 66 15.35 24.12 -6.83
N ASP A 67 16.48 24.03 -7.38
CA ASP A 67 17.48 25.09 -7.17
C ASP A 67 17.38 26.21 -8.16
#